data_2e1a55c4dfe3146ccda573eaefdfddc1
#
_entry.id   2e1a55c4dfe3146ccda573eaefdfddc1
#
_cell.length_a   1.000
_cell.length_b   1.000
_cell.length_c   1.000
_cell.angle_alpha   90.00
_cell.angle_beta   90.00
_cell.angle_gamma   90.00
#
_symmetry.space_group_name_H-M   'P 1'
#
loop_
_entity.id
_entity.type
_entity.pdbx_description
1 polymer ?
#
loop_
_entity_poly.entity_id
_entity_poly.type
_entity_poly.pdbx_seq_one_letter_code
_entity_poly.pdbx_strand_id
1 'polypeptide(L)'
;MNISEHTDNFIQEMKRRNYSQNTIDNYTSCIKHFFEQSKKDHPKNINETDIKTFLMNFKEVNTQRNYHSAIKKFYDICLGQKNKFRYIPYAKKNNKLPIVLSVEEVQKMFSVCENLKHKVILSLLYSCGLRVSELINLKWEDIDRSRMVINIIQAKGNKDRQVMLTPELIPLLEKYWHQYRTKEYVLNGQNPEKQLKYSDRSILEVIKQLSSKAGVNKRVYTHLMRHCSFTHMVENGTDINLIQKLAGHSSVKTTAIYTHISHNLISKIKSPLSNIRL
;
A
#
# COMPACT_ATOMS: atom_id res chain seq x y z
N MET A 1 18.70 -2.92 -32.96
CA MET A 1 18.01 -3.51 -31.80
C MET A 1 16.53 -3.55 -32.10
N ASN A 2 15.93 -4.72 -32.01
CA ASN A 2 14.49 -4.89 -32.13
C ASN A 2 13.79 -4.53 -30.76
N ILE A 3 12.46 -4.55 -30.71
CA ILE A 3 11.70 -4.19 -29.51
C ILE A 3 12.05 -5.12 -28.31
N SER A 4 12.29 -6.41 -28.58
CA SER A 4 12.67 -7.38 -27.55
C SER A 4 13.99 -7.01 -26.90
N GLU A 5 15.02 -6.76 -27.70
CA GLU A 5 16.35 -6.35 -27.22
C GLU A 5 16.31 -5.04 -26.41
N HIS A 6 15.49 -4.08 -26.84
CA HIS A 6 15.27 -2.85 -26.08
C HIS A 6 14.56 -3.10 -24.75
N THR A 7 13.63 -4.06 -24.71
CA THR A 7 12.92 -4.43 -23.48
C THR A 7 13.86 -5.13 -22.49
N ASP A 8 14.72 -6.02 -22.98
CA ASP A 8 15.71 -6.70 -22.16
C ASP A 8 16.75 -5.71 -21.60
N ASN A 9 17.21 -4.79 -22.42
CA ASN A 9 18.09 -3.70 -21.96
C ASN A 9 17.40 -2.84 -20.88
N PHE A 10 16.10 -2.54 -21.05
CA PHE A 10 15.33 -1.81 -20.04
C PHE A 10 15.30 -2.54 -18.70
N ILE A 11 15.07 -3.84 -18.70
CA ILE A 11 15.08 -4.68 -17.50
C ILE A 11 16.45 -4.61 -16.81
N GLN A 12 17.53 -4.77 -17.57
CA GLN A 12 18.89 -4.73 -17.02
C GLN A 12 19.23 -3.36 -16.43
N GLU A 13 18.88 -2.30 -17.12
CA GLU A 13 19.10 -0.93 -16.63
C GLU A 13 18.28 -0.60 -15.38
N MET A 14 17.03 -1.10 -15.30
CA MET A 14 16.22 -0.95 -14.11
C MET A 14 16.82 -1.71 -12.92
N LYS A 15 17.33 -2.94 -13.13
CA LYS A 15 18.06 -3.71 -12.11
C LYS A 15 19.32 -2.97 -11.67
N ARG A 16 20.14 -2.50 -12.57
CA ARG A 16 21.37 -1.73 -12.30
C ARG A 16 21.10 -0.48 -11.45
N ARG A 17 19.93 0.14 -11.64
CA ARG A 17 19.47 1.31 -10.87
C ARG A 17 18.73 0.95 -9.58
N ASN A 18 18.77 -0.32 -9.17
CA ASN A 18 18.19 -0.84 -7.93
C ASN A 18 16.66 -0.59 -7.79
N TYR A 19 15.91 -0.71 -8.90
CA TYR A 19 14.45 -0.71 -8.83
C TYR A 19 13.94 -2.02 -8.25
N SER A 20 12.84 -1.97 -7.49
CA SER A 20 12.22 -3.18 -6.95
C SER A 20 11.71 -4.09 -8.07
N GLN A 21 11.75 -5.41 -7.87
CA GLN A 21 11.29 -6.39 -8.85
C GLN A 21 9.84 -6.10 -9.30
N ASN A 22 8.93 -5.80 -8.37
CA ASN A 22 7.56 -5.40 -8.71
C ASN A 22 7.47 -4.19 -9.65
N THR A 23 8.37 -3.20 -9.49
CA THR A 23 8.41 -2.03 -10.39
C THR A 23 8.92 -2.44 -11.77
N ILE A 24 9.94 -3.29 -11.82
CA ILE A 24 10.50 -3.81 -13.07
C ILE A 24 9.43 -4.59 -13.83
N ASP A 25 8.76 -5.55 -13.17
CA ASP A 25 7.73 -6.39 -13.78
C ASP A 25 6.55 -5.56 -14.30
N ASN A 26 6.06 -4.62 -13.48
CA ASN A 26 4.97 -3.73 -13.85
C ASN A 26 5.34 -2.86 -15.07
N TYR A 27 6.49 -2.20 -15.03
CA TYR A 27 6.92 -1.34 -16.13
C TYR A 27 7.22 -2.13 -17.39
N THR A 28 7.82 -3.31 -17.27
CA THR A 28 8.06 -4.21 -18.39
C THR A 28 6.76 -4.65 -19.04
N SER A 29 5.75 -5.02 -18.25
CA SER A 29 4.42 -5.37 -18.77
C SER A 29 3.78 -4.19 -19.48
N CYS A 30 3.86 -2.98 -18.90
CA CYS A 30 3.35 -1.77 -19.56
C CYS A 30 4.04 -1.50 -20.90
N ILE A 31 5.36 -1.66 -20.98
CA ILE A 31 6.15 -1.43 -22.19
C ILE A 31 5.82 -2.45 -23.27
N LYS A 32 5.75 -3.75 -22.93
CA LYS A 32 5.35 -4.80 -23.87
C LYS A 32 3.98 -4.50 -24.48
N HIS A 33 2.97 -4.26 -23.63
CA HIS A 33 1.63 -3.92 -24.09
C HIS A 33 1.59 -2.65 -24.97
N PHE A 34 2.37 -1.63 -24.62
CA PHE A 34 2.47 -0.41 -25.43
C PHE A 34 3.01 -0.70 -26.84
N PHE A 35 4.08 -1.48 -26.96
CA PHE A 35 4.65 -1.81 -28.25
C PHE A 35 3.74 -2.73 -29.09
N GLU A 36 3.07 -3.69 -28.47
CA GLU A 36 2.09 -4.53 -29.14
C GLU A 36 0.94 -3.70 -29.77
N GLN A 37 0.46 -2.69 -29.04
CA GLN A 37 -0.60 -1.82 -29.52
C GLN A 37 -0.13 -0.78 -30.55
N SER A 38 1.13 -0.34 -30.48
CA SER A 38 1.66 0.69 -31.37
C SER A 38 1.86 0.22 -32.82
N LYS A 39 1.95 -1.13 -33.02
CA LYS A 39 2.22 -1.75 -34.34
C LYS A 39 3.41 -1.16 -35.09
N LYS A 40 4.39 -0.61 -34.38
CA LYS A 40 5.63 -0.05 -34.92
C LYS A 40 6.79 -1.00 -34.69
N ASP A 41 7.62 -1.19 -35.69
CA ASP A 41 8.75 -2.14 -35.64
C ASP A 41 9.91 -1.66 -34.78
N HIS A 42 10.00 -0.36 -34.54
CA HIS A 42 11.12 0.22 -33.78
C HIS A 42 10.66 1.38 -32.87
N PRO A 43 11.16 1.46 -31.61
CA PRO A 43 10.77 2.51 -30.66
C PRO A 43 11.01 3.94 -31.14
N LYS A 44 12.02 4.17 -31.97
CA LYS A 44 12.33 5.50 -32.55
C LYS A 44 11.24 5.99 -33.50
N ASN A 45 10.52 5.07 -34.16
CA ASN A 45 9.48 5.40 -35.13
C ASN A 45 8.14 5.83 -34.44
N ILE A 46 8.06 5.73 -33.15
CA ILE A 46 6.90 6.16 -32.35
C ILE A 46 7.05 7.65 -32.06
N ASN A 47 6.07 8.45 -32.44
CA ASN A 47 6.05 9.89 -32.20
C ASN A 47 5.20 10.25 -30.96
N GLU A 48 5.14 11.53 -30.59
CA GLU A 48 4.38 12.02 -29.44
C GLU A 48 2.87 11.77 -29.59
N THR A 49 2.35 11.86 -30.81
CA THR A 49 0.93 11.64 -31.08
C THR A 49 0.55 10.17 -30.86
N ASP A 50 1.40 9.23 -31.28
CA ASP A 50 1.20 7.79 -31.03
C ASP A 50 1.08 7.51 -29.52
N ILE A 51 1.97 8.12 -28.73
CA ILE A 51 1.97 7.96 -27.25
C ILE A 51 0.70 8.58 -26.63
N LYS A 52 0.32 9.79 -27.07
CA LYS A 52 -0.89 10.46 -26.58
C LYS A 52 -2.14 9.63 -26.90
N THR A 53 -2.28 9.15 -28.14
CA THR A 53 -3.39 8.32 -28.56
C THR A 53 -3.48 7.03 -27.74
N PHE A 54 -2.36 6.35 -27.53
CA PHE A 54 -2.31 5.16 -26.67
C PHE A 54 -2.75 5.46 -25.24
N LEU A 55 -2.25 6.55 -24.63
CA LEU A 55 -2.60 6.92 -23.27
C LEU A 55 -4.10 7.28 -23.13
N MET A 56 -4.73 7.85 -24.17
CA MET A 56 -6.17 8.20 -24.18
C MET A 56 -7.09 6.97 -24.17
N ASN A 57 -6.60 5.79 -24.52
CA ASN A 57 -7.40 4.55 -24.46
C ASN A 57 -7.76 4.14 -23.01
N PHE A 58 -7.09 4.69 -22.00
CA PHE A 58 -7.33 4.34 -20.61
C PHE A 58 -8.31 5.30 -19.94
N LYS A 59 -9.46 4.80 -19.52
CA LYS A 59 -10.45 5.56 -18.75
C LYS A 59 -9.98 5.90 -17.33
N GLU A 60 -9.20 4.99 -16.72
CA GLU A 60 -8.71 5.16 -15.35
C GLU A 60 -7.43 5.98 -15.31
N VAL A 61 -7.49 7.15 -14.67
CA VAL A 61 -6.37 8.10 -14.57
C VAL A 61 -5.11 7.47 -13.97
N ASN A 62 -5.24 6.63 -12.95
CA ASN A 62 -4.07 5.99 -12.33
C ASN A 62 -3.40 5.01 -13.28
N THR A 63 -4.16 4.25 -14.06
CA THR A 63 -3.66 3.34 -15.10
C THR A 63 -2.93 4.13 -16.18
N GLN A 64 -3.55 5.20 -16.70
CA GLN A 64 -2.93 6.10 -17.68
C GLN A 64 -1.59 6.66 -17.16
N ARG A 65 -1.54 7.13 -15.92
CA ARG A 65 -0.32 7.65 -15.29
C ARG A 65 0.75 6.60 -15.11
N ASN A 66 0.39 5.34 -14.83
CA ASN A 66 1.32 4.24 -14.72
C ASN A 66 1.98 3.95 -16.06
N TYR A 67 1.19 3.82 -17.13
CA TYR A 67 1.71 3.68 -18.51
C TYR A 67 2.59 4.86 -18.91
N HIS A 68 2.13 6.09 -18.65
CA HIS A 68 2.94 7.29 -18.92
C HIS A 68 4.30 7.21 -18.22
N SER A 69 4.33 6.82 -16.94
CA SER A 69 5.58 6.70 -16.17
C SER A 69 6.50 5.63 -16.73
N ALA A 70 5.96 4.47 -17.09
CA ALA A 70 6.72 3.35 -17.67
C ALA A 70 7.32 3.73 -19.03
N ILE A 71 6.51 4.27 -19.94
CA ILE A 71 6.95 4.67 -21.29
C ILE A 71 7.99 5.79 -21.20
N LYS A 72 7.73 6.82 -20.40
CA LYS A 72 8.69 7.91 -20.16
C LYS A 72 10.03 7.37 -19.65
N LYS A 73 9.99 6.47 -18.68
CA LYS A 73 11.19 5.85 -18.11
C LYS A 73 11.95 5.03 -19.16
N PHE A 74 11.25 4.30 -20.00
CA PHE A 74 11.86 3.54 -21.09
C PHE A 74 12.59 4.44 -22.07
N TYR A 75 11.96 5.49 -22.58
CA TYR A 75 12.57 6.43 -23.51
C TYR A 75 13.76 7.19 -22.89
N ASP A 76 13.67 7.54 -21.60
CA ASP A 76 14.76 8.20 -20.88
C ASP A 76 15.96 7.25 -20.69
N ILE A 77 15.73 6.03 -20.25
CA ILE A 77 16.80 5.09 -19.89
C ILE A 77 17.43 4.43 -21.12
N CYS A 78 16.60 3.91 -22.04
CA CYS A 78 17.08 3.07 -23.14
C CYS A 78 17.45 3.84 -24.39
N LEU A 79 16.83 4.99 -24.63
CA LEU A 79 16.99 5.75 -25.85
C LEU A 79 17.60 7.16 -25.63
N GLY A 80 17.78 7.58 -24.38
CA GLY A 80 18.27 8.91 -24.03
C GLY A 80 17.32 10.05 -24.45
N GLN A 81 16.08 9.75 -24.84
CA GLN A 81 15.12 10.70 -25.39
C GLN A 81 14.27 11.39 -24.34
N LYS A 82 14.90 12.08 -23.37
CA LYS A 82 14.20 12.80 -22.27
C LYS A 82 13.19 13.81 -22.78
N ASN A 83 13.48 14.48 -23.86
CA ASN A 83 12.65 15.54 -24.43
C ASN A 83 11.38 15.04 -25.11
N LYS A 84 11.29 13.75 -25.46
CA LYS A 84 10.12 13.16 -26.11
C LYS A 84 8.83 13.31 -25.28
N PHE A 85 8.95 13.48 -23.96
CA PHE A 85 7.83 13.67 -23.05
C PHE A 85 7.58 15.12 -22.63
N ARG A 86 8.26 16.10 -23.25
CA ARG A 86 8.11 17.52 -22.90
C ARG A 86 6.68 18.01 -23.03
N TYR A 87 5.98 17.56 -24.07
CA TYR A 87 4.61 17.97 -24.37
C TYR A 87 3.54 16.88 -24.10
N ILE A 88 3.91 15.87 -23.31
CA ILE A 88 3.00 14.81 -22.87
C ILE A 88 2.85 14.90 -21.35
N PRO A 89 1.95 15.75 -20.84
CA PRO A 89 1.75 15.90 -19.39
C PRO A 89 1.09 14.67 -18.79
N TYR A 90 1.30 14.48 -17.48
CA TYR A 90 0.51 13.50 -16.74
C TYR A 90 -0.95 13.91 -16.70
N ALA A 91 -1.84 12.93 -16.83
CA ALA A 91 -3.27 13.15 -16.59
C ALA A 91 -3.49 13.75 -15.19
N LYS A 92 -4.37 14.74 -15.10
CA LYS A 92 -4.70 15.38 -13.82
C LYS A 92 -5.36 14.37 -12.88
N LYS A 93 -4.80 14.21 -11.69
CA LYS A 93 -5.34 13.29 -10.69
C LYS A 93 -6.49 13.97 -9.95
N ASN A 94 -7.65 13.32 -9.93
CA ASN A 94 -8.72 13.72 -9.03
C ASN A 94 -8.39 13.20 -7.62
N ASN A 95 -8.12 14.10 -6.70
CA ASN A 95 -7.87 13.76 -5.31
C ASN A 95 -9.19 13.46 -4.61
N LYS A 96 -9.71 12.24 -4.79
CA LYS A 96 -10.79 11.73 -3.95
C LYS A 96 -10.20 11.35 -2.59
N LEU A 97 -10.83 11.80 -1.51
CA LEU A 97 -10.46 11.35 -0.17
C LEU A 97 -10.69 9.84 -0.07
N PRO A 98 -9.80 9.09 0.56
CA PRO A 98 -10.01 7.68 0.81
C PRO A 98 -11.29 7.47 1.64
N ILE A 99 -12.01 6.41 1.31
CA ILE A 99 -13.11 5.94 2.15
C ILE A 99 -12.50 5.34 3.41
N VAL A 100 -13.05 5.66 4.57
CA VAL A 100 -12.66 5.09 5.87
C VAL A 100 -13.89 4.44 6.49
N LEU A 101 -13.70 3.30 7.14
CA LEU A 101 -14.72 2.67 7.98
C LEU A 101 -14.81 3.43 9.31
N SER A 102 -15.98 3.52 9.89
CA SER A 102 -16.11 4.02 11.26
C SER A 102 -15.58 2.98 12.27
N VAL A 103 -15.36 3.40 13.53
CA VAL A 103 -14.95 2.49 14.60
C VAL A 103 -15.98 1.37 14.79
N GLU A 104 -17.27 1.69 14.69
CA GLU A 104 -18.38 0.74 14.82
C GLU A 104 -18.39 -0.27 13.67
N GLU A 105 -18.11 0.16 12.44
CA GLU A 105 -17.97 -0.74 11.28
C GLU A 105 -16.80 -1.72 11.46
N VAL A 106 -15.67 -1.22 11.94
CA VAL A 106 -14.50 -2.05 12.26
C VAL A 106 -14.84 -3.02 13.39
N GLN A 107 -15.49 -2.58 14.43
CA GLN A 107 -15.91 -3.42 15.55
C GLN A 107 -16.86 -4.53 15.10
N LYS A 108 -17.81 -4.25 14.21
CA LYS A 108 -18.67 -5.28 13.60
C LYS A 108 -17.83 -6.31 12.83
N MET A 109 -16.76 -5.91 12.11
CA MET A 109 -15.88 -6.87 11.46
C MET A 109 -15.16 -7.78 12.45
N PHE A 110 -14.75 -7.26 13.61
CA PHE A 110 -14.16 -8.07 14.67
C PHE A 110 -15.16 -9.03 15.31
N SER A 111 -16.43 -8.60 15.54
CA SER A 111 -17.45 -9.43 16.17
C SER A 111 -17.85 -10.64 15.32
N VAL A 112 -17.85 -10.53 13.99
CA VAL A 112 -18.17 -11.63 13.07
C VAL A 112 -16.95 -12.49 12.72
N CYS A 113 -15.75 -12.15 13.24
CA CYS A 113 -14.51 -12.82 12.94
C CYS A 113 -14.27 -14.00 13.90
N GLU A 114 -14.72 -15.20 13.54
CA GLU A 114 -14.57 -16.41 14.34
C GLU A 114 -13.19 -17.06 14.17
N ASN A 115 -12.64 -17.02 12.96
CA ASN A 115 -11.37 -17.65 12.65
C ASN A 115 -10.19 -16.89 13.29
N LEU A 116 -9.41 -17.58 14.12
CA LEU A 116 -8.30 -16.98 14.87
C LEU A 116 -7.22 -16.36 13.97
N LYS A 117 -6.87 -17.02 12.86
CA LYS A 117 -5.91 -16.48 11.88
C LYS A 117 -6.43 -15.17 11.25
N HIS A 118 -7.71 -15.14 10.87
CA HIS A 118 -8.34 -13.95 10.32
C HIS A 118 -8.39 -12.81 11.36
N LYS A 119 -8.61 -13.15 12.62
CA LYS A 119 -8.60 -12.18 13.72
C LYS A 119 -7.20 -11.58 13.90
N VAL A 120 -6.15 -12.40 13.86
CA VAL A 120 -4.75 -11.91 13.89
C VAL A 120 -4.45 -11.00 12.69
N ILE A 121 -4.86 -11.39 11.48
CA ILE A 121 -4.69 -10.56 10.27
C ILE A 121 -5.35 -9.19 10.45
N LEU A 122 -6.63 -9.19 10.84
CA LEU A 122 -7.40 -7.96 11.03
C LEU A 122 -6.77 -7.08 12.12
N SER A 123 -6.37 -7.69 13.24
CA SER A 123 -5.75 -6.99 14.37
C SER A 123 -4.43 -6.33 13.99
N LEU A 124 -3.52 -7.05 13.34
CA LEU A 124 -2.22 -6.50 12.93
C LEU A 124 -2.36 -5.38 11.89
N LEU A 125 -3.28 -5.53 10.93
CA LEU A 125 -3.56 -4.48 9.94
C LEU A 125 -4.15 -3.23 10.58
N TYR A 126 -5.04 -3.39 11.56
CA TYR A 126 -5.74 -2.26 12.17
C TYR A 126 -4.98 -1.62 13.32
N SER A 127 -4.44 -2.39 14.28
CA SER A 127 -3.75 -1.80 15.44
C SER A 127 -2.36 -1.25 15.06
N CYS A 128 -1.60 -1.97 14.23
CA CYS A 128 -0.24 -1.57 13.86
C CYS A 128 -0.17 -0.78 12.55
N GLY A 129 -1.28 -0.71 11.81
CA GLY A 129 -1.33 -0.04 10.50
C GLY A 129 -0.36 -0.64 9.48
N LEU A 130 -0.11 -1.95 9.50
CA LEU A 130 0.82 -2.62 8.59
C LEU A 130 0.37 -2.54 7.14
N ARG A 131 1.34 -2.47 6.21
CA ARG A 131 1.06 -2.79 4.81
C ARG A 131 0.89 -4.29 4.65
N VAL A 132 0.11 -4.73 3.66
CA VAL A 132 -0.09 -6.17 3.43
C VAL A 132 1.24 -6.89 3.19
N SER A 133 2.14 -6.31 2.41
CA SER A 133 3.48 -6.89 2.19
C SER A 133 4.31 -7.00 3.48
N GLU A 134 4.16 -6.06 4.41
CA GLU A 134 4.82 -6.10 5.72
C GLU A 134 4.23 -7.20 6.60
N LEU A 135 2.92 -7.32 6.62
CA LEU A 135 2.23 -8.39 7.35
C LEU A 135 2.59 -9.80 6.84
N ILE A 136 2.67 -9.98 5.52
CA ILE A 136 3.04 -11.27 4.90
C ILE A 136 4.49 -11.67 5.25
N ASN A 137 5.37 -10.68 5.36
CA ASN A 137 6.79 -10.91 5.65
C ASN A 137 7.13 -10.82 7.15
N LEU A 138 6.14 -10.55 8.01
CA LEU A 138 6.35 -10.43 9.45
C LEU A 138 6.80 -11.75 10.05
N LYS A 139 7.92 -11.74 10.75
CA LYS A 139 8.48 -12.88 11.46
C LYS A 139 8.25 -12.77 12.96
N TRP A 140 8.32 -13.89 13.66
CA TRP A 140 8.25 -13.91 15.12
C TRP A 140 9.41 -13.16 15.78
N GLU A 141 10.60 -13.21 15.19
CA GLU A 141 11.79 -12.48 15.64
C GLU A 141 11.66 -10.95 15.58
N ASP A 142 10.74 -10.46 14.73
CA ASP A 142 10.47 -9.02 14.61
C ASP A 142 9.63 -8.46 15.76
N ILE A 143 9.03 -9.33 16.59
CA ILE A 143 8.13 -8.95 17.67
C ILE A 143 8.93 -8.83 18.99
N ASP A 144 9.24 -7.61 19.38
CA ASP A 144 9.92 -7.31 20.62
C ASP A 144 8.90 -7.01 21.74
N ARG A 145 8.64 -8.04 22.55
CA ARG A 145 7.69 -7.94 23.68
C ARG A 145 8.24 -7.08 24.81
N SER A 146 9.56 -7.03 24.99
CA SER A 146 10.17 -6.27 26.08
C SER A 146 10.04 -4.77 25.86
N ARG A 147 10.13 -4.34 24.60
CA ARG A 147 9.99 -2.94 24.19
C ARG A 147 8.58 -2.59 23.71
N MET A 148 7.69 -3.55 23.64
CA MET A 148 6.32 -3.38 23.11
C MET A 148 6.29 -2.80 21.70
N VAL A 149 7.18 -3.30 20.81
CA VAL A 149 7.28 -2.87 19.42
C VAL A 149 7.36 -4.05 18.46
N ILE A 150 6.96 -3.79 17.21
CA ILE A 150 7.19 -4.68 16.08
C ILE A 150 8.15 -3.98 15.13
N ASN A 151 9.26 -4.63 14.79
CA ASN A 151 10.26 -4.13 13.87
C ASN A 151 9.81 -4.45 12.43
N ILE A 152 9.67 -3.45 11.59
CA ILE A 152 9.34 -3.61 10.17
C ILE A 152 10.62 -3.39 9.37
N ILE A 153 11.21 -4.51 8.97
CA ILE A 153 12.49 -4.56 8.25
C ILE A 153 12.21 -4.48 6.75
N GLN A 154 13.08 -3.79 6.00
CA GLN A 154 12.98 -3.61 4.54
C GLN A 154 11.62 -3.05 4.06
N ALA A 155 11.08 -2.11 4.80
CA ALA A 155 9.88 -1.38 4.37
C ALA A 155 10.13 -0.66 3.02
N LYS A 156 9.06 -0.20 2.38
CA LYS A 156 9.13 0.51 1.09
C LYS A 156 10.19 1.63 1.14
N GLY A 157 11.21 1.52 0.26
CA GLY A 157 12.35 2.45 0.22
C GLY A 157 13.52 2.03 1.12
N ASN A 158 13.59 0.77 1.55
CA ASN A 158 14.67 0.20 2.36
C ASN A 158 14.91 0.95 3.69
N LYS A 159 13.83 1.48 4.30
CA LYS A 159 13.87 2.16 5.59
C LYS A 159 13.14 1.31 6.62
N ASP A 160 13.85 0.88 7.64
CA ASP A 160 13.27 0.19 8.77
C ASP A 160 12.46 1.16 9.62
N ARG A 161 11.43 0.64 10.26
CA ARG A 161 10.63 1.39 11.24
C ARG A 161 10.06 0.47 12.29
N GLN A 162 9.72 1.05 13.42
CA GLN A 162 9.00 0.36 14.48
C GLN A 162 7.54 0.78 14.49
N VAL A 163 6.67 -0.17 14.78
CA VAL A 163 5.26 0.08 15.08
C VAL A 163 4.94 -0.47 16.47
N MET A 164 3.86 0.00 17.08
CA MET A 164 3.48 -0.43 18.42
C MET A 164 3.00 -1.88 18.42
N LEU A 165 3.41 -2.63 19.44
CA LEU A 165 2.79 -3.87 19.87
C LEU A 165 1.85 -3.55 21.02
N THR A 166 0.54 -3.58 20.77
CA THR A 166 -0.42 -3.24 21.83
C THR A 166 -0.61 -4.42 22.78
N PRO A 167 -0.92 -4.17 24.09
CA PRO A 167 -1.11 -5.23 25.07
C PRO A 167 -2.15 -6.27 24.65
N GLU A 168 -3.20 -5.84 23.93
CA GLU A 168 -4.29 -6.70 23.47
C GLU A 168 -3.84 -7.69 22.37
N LEU A 169 -2.78 -7.37 21.64
CA LEU A 169 -2.22 -8.25 20.60
C LEU A 169 -1.48 -9.45 21.21
N ILE A 170 -0.86 -9.29 22.36
CA ILE A 170 -0.02 -10.33 22.97
C ILE A 170 -0.78 -11.63 23.19
N PRO A 171 -1.90 -11.65 23.96
CA PRO A 171 -2.64 -12.90 24.19
C PRO A 171 -3.23 -13.48 22.91
N LEU A 172 -3.58 -12.62 21.93
CA LEU A 172 -4.08 -13.06 20.63
C LEU A 172 -3.00 -13.80 19.83
N LEU A 173 -1.80 -13.24 19.78
CA LEU A 173 -0.64 -13.82 19.09
C LEU A 173 -0.17 -15.11 19.77
N GLU A 174 -0.16 -15.18 21.11
CA GLU A 174 0.15 -16.38 21.87
C GLU A 174 -0.84 -17.52 21.56
N LYS A 175 -2.13 -17.23 21.64
CA LYS A 175 -3.19 -18.19 21.30
C LYS A 175 -3.03 -18.69 19.87
N TYR A 176 -2.73 -17.77 18.94
CA TYR A 176 -2.50 -18.11 17.53
C TYR A 176 -1.29 -19.01 17.38
N TRP A 177 -0.17 -18.68 18.01
CA TRP A 177 1.04 -19.49 17.95
C TRP A 177 0.83 -20.89 18.55
N HIS A 178 0.15 -20.99 19.68
CA HIS A 178 -0.17 -22.28 20.29
C HIS A 178 -1.02 -23.18 19.38
N GLN A 179 -1.95 -22.60 18.62
CA GLN A 179 -2.83 -23.35 17.73
C GLN A 179 -2.18 -23.73 16.41
N TYR A 180 -1.42 -22.83 15.79
CA TYR A 180 -0.90 -23.03 14.43
C TYR A 180 0.57 -23.40 14.38
N ARG A 181 1.35 -23.21 15.45
CA ARG A 181 2.76 -23.56 15.59
C ARG A 181 3.62 -23.09 14.42
N THR A 182 3.35 -21.87 13.91
CA THR A 182 4.13 -21.27 12.84
C THR A 182 5.57 -21.02 13.31
N LYS A 183 6.57 -21.32 12.45
CA LYS A 183 7.97 -21.30 12.87
C LYS A 183 8.64 -19.95 12.64
N GLU A 184 8.77 -19.53 11.39
CA GLU A 184 9.50 -18.32 11.01
C GLU A 184 8.53 -17.14 10.85
N TYR A 185 7.58 -17.26 9.92
CA TYR A 185 6.60 -16.19 9.64
C TYR A 185 5.42 -16.29 10.60
N VAL A 186 4.91 -15.10 11.02
CA VAL A 186 3.70 -15.06 11.82
C VAL A 186 2.52 -15.67 11.05
N LEU A 187 2.40 -15.35 9.76
CA LEU A 187 1.34 -15.91 8.90
C LEU A 187 1.91 -16.92 7.90
N ASN A 188 1.45 -18.17 7.99
CA ASN A 188 1.75 -19.22 7.02
C ASN A 188 0.55 -19.51 6.13
N GLY A 189 0.83 -19.93 4.88
CA GLY A 189 -0.15 -20.47 3.96
C GLY A 189 -0.87 -21.72 4.48
N GLN A 190 -1.72 -22.31 3.64
CA GLN A 190 -2.55 -23.46 4.06
C GLN A 190 -1.76 -24.73 4.33
N ASN A 191 -0.57 -24.86 3.78
CA ASN A 191 0.29 -26.02 4.03
C ASN A 191 1.42 -25.63 5.00
N PRO A 192 1.31 -26.01 6.30
CA PRO A 192 2.30 -25.66 7.32
C PRO A 192 3.67 -26.27 7.06
N GLU A 193 3.74 -27.45 6.41
CA GLU A 193 4.99 -28.15 6.14
C GLU A 193 5.84 -27.43 5.10
N LYS A 194 5.21 -26.80 4.10
CA LYS A 194 5.91 -26.05 3.05
C LYS A 194 6.34 -24.64 3.48
N GLN A 195 5.97 -24.19 4.66
CA GLN A 195 6.26 -22.85 5.19
C GLN A 195 6.04 -21.70 4.17
N LEU A 196 5.08 -21.89 3.28
CA LEU A 196 4.76 -20.89 2.26
C LEU A 196 4.18 -19.66 2.94
N LYS A 197 4.63 -18.49 2.51
CA LYS A 197 4.07 -17.21 2.95
C LYS A 197 2.58 -17.13 2.62
N TYR A 198 1.84 -16.45 3.47
CA TYR A 198 0.46 -16.12 3.16
C TYR A 198 0.40 -15.15 1.96
N SER A 199 -0.63 -15.24 1.10
CA SER A 199 -0.70 -14.38 -0.08
C SER A 199 -1.47 -13.08 0.22
N ASP A 200 -1.10 -12.00 -0.45
CA ASP A 200 -1.82 -10.72 -0.40
C ASP A 200 -3.26 -10.83 -0.90
N ARG A 201 -3.50 -11.69 -1.90
CA ARG A 201 -4.83 -12.02 -2.39
C ARG A 201 -5.68 -12.69 -1.31
N SER A 202 -5.09 -13.64 -0.55
CA SER A 202 -5.80 -14.29 0.56
C SER A 202 -6.17 -13.28 1.66
N ILE A 203 -5.28 -12.33 1.98
CA ILE A 203 -5.58 -11.27 2.94
C ILE A 203 -6.74 -10.41 2.44
N LEU A 204 -6.73 -10.01 1.17
CA LEU A 204 -7.83 -9.23 0.59
C LEU A 204 -9.17 -9.98 0.69
N GLU A 205 -9.19 -11.27 0.39
CA GLU A 205 -10.41 -12.08 0.49
C GLU A 205 -10.89 -12.20 1.94
N VAL A 206 -9.99 -12.35 2.92
CA VAL A 206 -10.36 -12.33 4.35
C VAL A 206 -11.04 -11.01 4.71
N ILE A 207 -10.45 -9.88 4.32
CA ILE A 207 -11.02 -8.56 4.65
C ILE A 207 -12.38 -8.37 3.96
N LYS A 208 -12.54 -8.78 2.70
CA LYS A 208 -13.82 -8.71 1.98
C LYS A 208 -14.90 -9.58 2.64
N GLN A 209 -14.57 -10.83 2.99
CA GLN A 209 -15.50 -11.73 3.66
C GLN A 209 -15.97 -11.18 5.01
N LEU A 210 -15.04 -10.65 5.83
CA LEU A 210 -15.39 -10.04 7.10
C LEU A 210 -16.25 -8.78 6.92
N SER A 211 -15.92 -7.95 5.96
CA SER A 211 -16.70 -6.76 5.63
C SER A 211 -18.13 -7.11 5.19
N SER A 212 -18.27 -8.10 4.30
CA SER A 212 -19.58 -8.58 3.84
C SER A 212 -20.41 -9.17 4.99
N LYS A 213 -19.81 -10.04 5.82
CA LYS A 213 -20.48 -10.62 7.01
C LYS A 213 -20.91 -9.56 8.03
N ALA A 214 -20.12 -8.49 8.17
CA ALA A 214 -20.40 -7.37 9.05
C ALA A 214 -21.44 -6.37 8.49
N GLY A 215 -21.94 -6.59 7.26
CA GLY A 215 -22.89 -5.69 6.61
C GLY A 215 -22.28 -4.33 6.21
N VAL A 216 -20.98 -4.26 5.98
CA VAL A 216 -20.29 -3.03 5.55
C VAL A 216 -20.47 -2.84 4.05
N ASN A 217 -21.21 -1.80 3.67
CA ASN A 217 -21.52 -1.49 2.25
C ASN A 217 -20.45 -0.66 1.53
N LYS A 218 -19.32 -0.36 2.20
CA LYS A 218 -18.23 0.41 1.61
C LYS A 218 -17.28 -0.49 0.82
N ARG A 219 -16.67 0.05 -0.24
CA ARG A 219 -15.65 -0.68 -1.02
C ARG A 219 -14.44 -0.99 -0.15
N VAL A 220 -14.12 -2.27 0.00
CA VAL A 220 -13.01 -2.75 0.82
C VAL A 220 -11.81 -3.13 -0.05
N TYR A 221 -10.62 -2.74 0.39
CA TYR A 221 -9.34 -3.06 -0.23
C TYR A 221 -8.25 -3.20 0.84
N THR A 222 -7.15 -3.81 0.50
CA THR A 222 -6.11 -4.19 1.49
C THR A 222 -5.57 -3.01 2.31
N HIS A 223 -5.40 -1.84 1.68
CA HIS A 223 -4.90 -0.64 2.38
C HIS A 223 -5.96 0.07 3.24
N LEU A 224 -7.25 -0.34 3.13
CA LEU A 224 -8.34 0.29 3.87
C LEU A 224 -8.13 0.23 5.38
N MET A 225 -7.77 -0.96 5.91
CA MET A 225 -7.56 -1.13 7.36
C MET A 225 -6.47 -0.22 7.90
N ARG A 226 -5.40 -0.04 7.12
CA ARG A 226 -4.33 0.90 7.46
C ARG A 226 -4.80 2.36 7.42
N HIS A 227 -5.65 2.74 6.45
CA HIS A 227 -6.25 4.07 6.42
C HIS A 227 -7.16 4.30 7.63
N CYS A 228 -7.99 3.32 8.00
CA CYS A 228 -8.81 3.37 9.20
C CYS A 228 -7.95 3.53 10.47
N SER A 229 -6.91 2.70 10.61
CA SER A 229 -5.96 2.76 11.73
C SER A 229 -5.43 4.18 11.96
N PHE A 230 -4.79 4.76 10.96
CA PHE A 230 -4.18 6.08 11.13
C PHE A 230 -5.20 7.22 11.23
N THR A 231 -6.36 7.11 10.57
CA THR A 231 -7.44 8.10 10.74
C THR A 231 -7.97 8.08 12.17
N HIS A 232 -8.26 6.89 12.71
CA HIS A 232 -8.76 6.76 14.08
C HIS A 232 -7.71 7.16 15.13
N MET A 233 -6.40 6.91 14.87
CA MET A 233 -5.34 7.44 15.73
C MET A 233 -5.32 8.98 15.75
N VAL A 234 -5.49 9.64 14.57
CA VAL A 234 -5.62 11.10 14.50
C VAL A 234 -6.85 11.57 15.26
N GLU A 235 -7.99 10.91 15.09
CA GLU A 235 -9.24 11.24 15.78
C GLU A 235 -9.14 11.10 17.30
N ASN A 236 -8.29 10.16 17.75
CA ASN A 236 -7.97 9.97 19.17
C ASN A 236 -6.87 10.93 19.68
N GLY A 237 -6.41 11.87 18.85
CA GLY A 237 -5.47 12.91 19.27
C GLY A 237 -3.99 12.54 19.13
N THR A 238 -3.66 11.44 18.45
CA THR A 238 -2.25 11.09 18.20
C THR A 238 -1.60 12.14 17.30
N ASP A 239 -0.41 12.60 17.67
CA ASP A 239 0.35 13.60 16.91
C ASP A 239 0.66 13.12 15.49
N ILE A 240 0.45 14.00 14.50
CA ILE A 240 0.59 13.68 13.08
C ILE A 240 2.04 13.29 12.69
N ASN A 241 3.05 13.83 13.39
CA ASN A 241 4.44 13.48 13.15
C ASN A 241 4.76 12.08 13.66
N LEU A 242 4.13 11.67 14.77
CA LEU A 242 4.23 10.30 15.26
C LEU A 242 3.57 9.33 14.28
N ILE A 243 2.38 9.67 13.77
CA ILE A 243 1.71 8.87 12.73
C ILE A 243 2.56 8.78 11.46
N GLN A 244 3.23 9.87 11.05
CA GLN A 244 4.13 9.84 9.90
C GLN A 244 5.26 8.83 10.10
N LYS A 245 5.86 8.79 11.29
CA LYS A 245 6.93 7.82 11.65
C LYS A 245 6.38 6.38 11.64
N LEU A 246 5.26 6.13 12.32
CA LEU A 246 4.59 4.82 12.34
C LEU A 246 4.20 4.35 10.95
N ALA A 247 3.69 5.26 10.11
CA ALA A 247 3.33 4.97 8.73
C ALA A 247 4.55 4.76 7.81
N GLY A 248 5.73 5.21 8.18
CA GLY A 248 6.91 5.20 7.32
C GLY A 248 6.69 6.03 6.05
N HIS A 249 6.10 7.23 6.19
CA HIS A 249 5.90 8.15 5.10
C HIS A 249 7.09 9.09 4.98
N SER A 250 7.72 9.13 3.80
CA SER A 250 8.82 10.05 3.51
C SER A 250 8.38 11.51 3.40
N SER A 251 7.07 11.78 3.26
CA SER A 251 6.52 13.12 3.13
C SER A 251 5.30 13.31 4.03
N VAL A 252 5.28 14.43 4.76
CA VAL A 252 4.13 14.87 5.59
C VAL A 252 2.86 15.00 4.74
N LYS A 253 2.97 15.39 3.48
CA LYS A 253 1.81 15.48 2.55
C LYS A 253 1.04 14.17 2.44
N THR A 254 1.72 13.02 2.55
CA THR A 254 1.07 11.72 2.51
C THR A 254 0.30 11.43 3.79
N THR A 255 0.76 11.94 4.92
CA THR A 255 0.11 11.76 6.23
C THR A 255 -1.02 12.78 6.44
N ALA A 256 -0.91 13.97 5.87
CA ALA A 256 -1.93 15.01 5.93
C ALA A 256 -3.31 14.56 5.38
N ILE A 257 -3.36 13.49 4.57
CA ILE A 257 -4.63 12.91 4.12
C ILE A 257 -5.51 12.46 5.29
N TYR A 258 -4.90 12.00 6.38
CA TYR A 258 -5.64 11.54 7.57
C TYR A 258 -6.28 12.68 8.35
N THR A 259 -5.68 13.88 8.34
CA THR A 259 -6.28 15.07 8.97
C THR A 259 -7.47 15.60 8.16
N HIS A 260 -7.44 15.46 6.83
CA HIS A 260 -8.56 15.86 5.97
C HIS A 260 -9.77 14.91 6.05
N ILE A 261 -9.56 13.65 6.43
CA ILE A 261 -10.62 12.64 6.54
C ILE A 261 -11.29 12.69 7.92
N SER A 262 -10.56 13.14 8.95
CA SER A 262 -11.04 13.20 10.32
C SER A 262 -12.06 14.32 10.50
N HIS A 263 -13.35 13.97 10.51
CA HIS A 263 -14.44 14.92 10.73
C HIS A 263 -14.52 15.43 12.18
N ASN A 264 -13.97 14.67 13.14
CA ASN A 264 -14.11 14.96 14.57
C ASN A 264 -13.05 15.94 15.11
N LEU A 265 -12.06 16.35 14.33
CA LEU A 265 -11.02 17.26 14.82
C LEU A 265 -11.56 18.67 15.09
N ILE A 266 -12.47 19.16 14.25
CA ILE A 266 -13.02 20.51 14.38
C ILE A 266 -13.84 20.64 15.68
N SER A 267 -14.62 19.63 16.03
CA SER A 267 -15.43 19.63 17.25
C SER A 267 -14.60 19.53 18.55
N LYS A 268 -13.35 19.06 18.44
CA LYS A 268 -12.41 18.95 19.58
C LYS A 268 -11.57 20.21 19.78
N ILE A 269 -11.62 21.19 18.85
CA ILE A 269 -10.88 22.45 18.98
C ILE A 269 -11.56 23.30 20.06
N LYS A 270 -10.84 23.51 21.17
CA LYS A 270 -11.28 24.47 22.18
C LYS A 270 -10.99 25.90 21.65
N SER A 271 -12.04 26.72 21.58
CA SER A 271 -11.86 28.12 21.23
C SER A 271 -10.98 28.81 22.27
N PRO A 272 -10.04 29.69 21.86
CA PRO A 272 -9.32 30.54 22.81
C PRO A 272 -10.26 31.35 23.73
N LEU A 273 -11.46 31.66 23.24
CA LEU A 273 -12.49 32.40 23.99
C LEU A 273 -12.98 31.58 25.21
N SER A 274 -12.90 30.23 25.19
CA SER A 274 -13.31 29.41 26.33
C SER A 274 -12.50 29.63 27.60
N ASN A 275 -11.33 30.27 27.46
CA ASN A 275 -10.44 30.62 28.57
C ASN A 275 -10.58 32.08 29.01
N ILE A 276 -11.50 32.87 28.40
CA ILE A 276 -11.74 34.27 28.73
C ILE A 276 -13.09 34.35 29.42
N ARG A 277 -13.14 35.00 30.59
CA ARG A 277 -14.38 35.39 31.24
C ARG A 277 -14.86 36.67 30.53
N LEU A 278 -16.00 36.57 29.84
CA LEU A 278 -16.68 37.71 29.23
C LEU A 278 -17.44 38.52 30.29
#